data_c1ff2699628ac87e8c6bdd2c801ed9d5
#
_entry.id   c1ff2699628ac87e8c6bdd2c801ed9d5
#
_cell.length_a   1.000
_cell.length_b   1.000
_cell.length_c   1.000
_cell.angle_alpha   90.00
_cell.angle_beta   90.00
_cell.angle_gamma   90.00
#
_symmetry.space_group_name_H-M   'P 1'
#
loop_
_entity.id
_entity.type
_entity.pdbx_description
1 polymer ?
#
loop_
_entity_poly.entity_id
_entity_poly.type
_entity_poly.pdbx_seq_one_letter_code
_entity_poly.pdbx_strand_id
1 'polypeptide(L)'
;MTRLFWVLSGCLLALSTQAIALPPSPRLDKALCTRSATLLACIDAGNNTYSVAVAGNTMFVRGVESVGNRRWAQTNSRYGSLTFFTGLASDGETWVGYIQKVGWTTISRVSSSNGSRTKITCDRVMGCR
;
A
#
# COMPACT_ATOMS: atom_id res chain seq x y z
N MET A 1 -64.84 14.53 45.29
CA MET A 1 -63.74 13.59 45.52
C MET A 1 -63.08 13.30 44.19
N THR A 2 -62.05 14.00 43.89
CA THR A 2 -61.28 13.88 42.64
C THR A 2 -59.97 13.16 42.95
N ARG A 3 -59.82 11.95 42.45
CA ARG A 3 -58.59 11.19 42.56
C ARG A 3 -57.71 11.56 41.37
N LEU A 4 -56.61 12.24 41.67
CA LEU A 4 -55.59 12.62 40.74
C LEU A 4 -54.69 11.38 40.48
N PHE A 5 -54.74 10.81 39.26
CA PHE A 5 -53.86 9.75 38.83
C PHE A 5 -52.58 10.43 38.23
N TRP A 6 -51.48 10.31 38.91
CA TRP A 6 -50.16 10.66 38.38
C TRP A 6 -49.70 9.47 37.48
N VAL A 7 -49.68 9.73 36.18
CA VAL A 7 -49.02 8.84 35.24
C VAL A 7 -47.55 9.24 35.16
N LEU A 8 -46.68 8.44 35.78
CA LEU A 8 -45.25 8.54 35.60
C LEU A 8 -44.88 7.96 34.25
N SER A 9 -44.69 8.84 33.25
CA SER A 9 -44.15 8.46 31.96
C SER A 9 -42.64 8.28 32.09
N GLY A 10 -42.20 7.05 32.23
CA GLY A 10 -40.80 6.68 32.23
C GLY A 10 -40.22 6.78 30.83
N CYS A 11 -39.41 7.81 30.58
CA CYS A 11 -38.63 7.95 29.35
C CYS A 11 -37.47 6.95 29.41
N LEU A 12 -37.62 5.80 28.74
CA LEU A 12 -36.48 4.90 28.49
C LEU A 12 -35.59 5.56 27.43
N LEU A 13 -34.47 6.12 27.86
CA LEU A 13 -33.39 6.52 27.00
C LEU A 13 -32.67 5.26 26.49
N ALA A 14 -33.02 4.83 25.29
CA ALA A 14 -32.27 3.81 24.57
C ALA A 14 -30.91 4.40 24.15
N LEU A 15 -29.88 4.04 24.90
CA LEU A 15 -28.50 4.27 24.50
C LEU A 15 -28.17 3.38 23.33
N SER A 16 -28.31 3.92 22.11
CA SER A 16 -27.84 3.27 20.89
C SER A 16 -26.29 3.34 20.90
N THR A 17 -25.66 2.24 21.26
CA THR A 17 -24.22 2.06 21.07
C THR A 17 -23.95 1.93 19.58
N GLN A 18 -23.49 3.00 18.96
CA GLN A 18 -22.98 2.95 17.60
C GLN A 18 -21.69 2.14 17.60
N ALA A 19 -21.74 0.93 17.04
CA ALA A 19 -20.54 0.16 16.77
C ALA A 19 -19.72 0.91 15.72
N ILE A 20 -18.53 1.40 16.09
CA ILE A 20 -17.58 1.98 15.17
C ILE A 20 -17.01 0.82 14.35
N ALA A 21 -17.42 0.71 13.09
CA ALA A 21 -16.84 -0.25 12.17
C ALA A 21 -15.39 0.13 11.91
N LEU A 22 -14.45 -0.78 12.23
CA LEU A 22 -13.04 -0.62 11.86
C LEU A 22 -12.93 -0.59 10.33
N PRO A 23 -12.08 0.29 9.77
CA PRO A 23 -11.87 0.29 8.32
C PRO A 23 -11.35 -1.08 7.89
N PRO A 24 -11.83 -1.61 6.74
CA PRO A 24 -11.38 -2.90 6.25
C PRO A 24 -9.87 -2.89 6.06
N SER A 25 -9.18 -3.93 6.55
CA SER A 25 -7.76 -4.12 6.30
C SER A 25 -7.51 -4.13 4.80
N PRO A 26 -6.47 -3.45 4.29
CA PRO A 26 -6.14 -3.50 2.88
C PRO A 26 -5.90 -4.96 2.48
N ARG A 27 -6.68 -5.47 1.55
CA ARG A 27 -6.48 -6.80 0.98
C ARG A 27 -5.28 -6.72 0.05
N LEU A 28 -4.29 -7.57 0.29
CA LEU A 28 -3.25 -7.83 -0.70
C LEU A 28 -3.87 -8.64 -1.82
N ASP A 29 -4.24 -7.97 -2.92
CA ASP A 29 -4.73 -8.65 -4.10
C ASP A 29 -3.58 -9.45 -4.73
N LYS A 30 -3.84 -10.73 -4.94
CA LYS A 30 -2.87 -11.59 -5.63
C LYS A 30 -2.80 -11.18 -7.09
N ALA A 31 -1.63 -10.72 -7.52
CA ALA A 31 -1.36 -10.48 -8.92
C ALA A 31 -1.18 -11.79 -9.68
N LEU A 32 -1.71 -11.88 -10.89
CA LEU A 32 -1.42 -12.95 -11.83
C LEU A 32 -0.17 -12.57 -12.61
N CYS A 33 0.86 -13.39 -12.52
CA CYS A 33 2.16 -13.11 -13.12
C CYS A 33 2.60 -14.18 -14.11
N THR A 34 3.20 -13.73 -15.20
CA THR A 34 3.96 -14.55 -16.15
C THR A 34 5.44 -14.25 -15.99
N ARG A 35 6.27 -15.26 -15.91
CA ARG A 35 7.71 -15.11 -15.68
C ARG A 35 8.53 -15.79 -16.77
N SER A 36 9.56 -15.11 -17.26
CA SER A 36 10.69 -15.65 -18.00
C SER A 36 11.98 -15.50 -17.20
N ALA A 37 13.14 -15.86 -17.76
CA ALA A 37 14.42 -15.76 -17.07
C ALA A 37 14.76 -14.31 -16.60
N THR A 38 14.36 -13.30 -17.36
CA THR A 38 14.74 -11.90 -17.14
C THR A 38 13.55 -10.95 -17.02
N LEU A 39 12.32 -11.42 -17.24
CA LEU A 39 11.11 -10.61 -17.26
C LEU A 39 10.03 -11.25 -16.38
N LEU A 40 9.43 -10.43 -15.55
CA LEU A 40 8.19 -10.71 -14.82
C LEU A 40 7.15 -9.71 -15.28
N ALA A 41 5.97 -10.17 -15.70
CA ALA A 41 4.85 -9.32 -16.06
C ALA A 41 3.63 -9.74 -15.25
N CYS A 42 2.98 -8.78 -14.61
CA CYS A 42 1.89 -9.03 -13.68
C CYS A 42 0.66 -8.14 -13.99
N ILE A 43 -0.51 -8.67 -13.66
CA ILE A 43 -1.77 -7.93 -13.63
C ILE A 43 -2.44 -8.21 -12.28
N ASP A 44 -2.86 -7.18 -11.57
CA ASP A 44 -3.57 -7.31 -10.30
C ASP A 44 -5.10 -7.31 -10.47
N ALA A 45 -5.83 -7.47 -9.38
CA ALA A 45 -7.29 -7.50 -9.39
C ALA A 45 -7.92 -6.15 -9.81
N GLY A 46 -7.20 -5.04 -9.68
CA GLY A 46 -7.60 -3.72 -10.15
C GLY A 46 -7.28 -3.46 -11.63
N ASN A 47 -6.82 -4.48 -12.36
CA ASN A 47 -6.32 -4.36 -13.74
C ASN A 47 -5.11 -3.45 -13.89
N ASN A 48 -4.38 -3.14 -12.81
CA ASN A 48 -3.07 -2.50 -12.91
C ASN A 48 -2.08 -3.51 -13.44
N THR A 49 -1.25 -3.08 -14.37
CA THR A 49 -0.22 -3.94 -14.96
C THR A 49 1.16 -3.43 -14.57
N TYR A 50 2.06 -4.33 -14.34
CA TYR A 50 3.46 -3.99 -14.14
C TYR A 50 4.38 -5.08 -14.71
N SER A 51 5.57 -4.68 -15.06
CA SER A 51 6.61 -5.56 -15.55
C SER A 51 7.94 -5.25 -14.88
N VAL A 52 8.72 -6.27 -14.66
CA VAL A 52 10.05 -6.20 -14.06
C VAL A 52 11.04 -6.84 -15.00
N ALA A 53 12.05 -6.10 -15.41
CA ALA A 53 13.19 -6.62 -16.19
C ALA A 53 14.47 -6.46 -15.37
N VAL A 54 15.35 -7.44 -15.41
CA VAL A 54 16.61 -7.45 -14.65
C VAL A 54 17.79 -7.47 -15.62
N ALA A 55 18.73 -6.57 -15.42
CA ALA A 55 20.00 -6.52 -16.15
C ALA A 55 21.14 -6.28 -15.14
N GLY A 56 21.94 -7.32 -14.86
CA GLY A 56 22.99 -7.24 -13.84
C GLY A 56 22.41 -6.92 -12.45
N ASN A 57 22.92 -5.87 -11.83
CA ASN A 57 22.46 -5.38 -10.52
C ASN A 57 21.31 -4.36 -10.60
N THR A 58 20.79 -4.13 -11.79
CA THR A 58 19.74 -3.16 -12.03
C THR A 58 18.43 -3.85 -12.38
N MET A 59 17.37 -3.42 -11.77
CA MET A 59 16.01 -3.87 -12.02
C MET A 59 15.19 -2.70 -12.56
N PHE A 60 14.55 -2.89 -13.68
CA PHE A 60 13.66 -1.92 -14.31
C PHE A 60 12.22 -2.36 -14.08
N VAL A 61 11.44 -1.52 -13.43
CA VAL A 61 10.03 -1.77 -13.15
C VAL A 61 9.19 -0.74 -13.90
N ARG A 62 8.16 -1.19 -14.57
CA ARG A 62 7.19 -0.32 -15.27
C ARG A 62 5.80 -0.75 -14.90
N GLY A 63 4.90 0.21 -14.81
CA GLY A 63 3.51 -0.07 -14.50
C GLY A 63 2.55 0.89 -15.20
N VAL A 64 1.31 0.42 -15.30
CA VAL A 64 0.16 1.22 -15.77
C VAL A 64 -0.96 1.01 -14.79
N GLU A 65 -1.46 2.09 -14.22
CA GLU A 65 -2.65 2.09 -13.39
C GLU A 65 -3.89 2.15 -14.29
N SER A 66 -4.82 1.24 -14.10
CA SER A 66 -6.04 1.14 -14.93
C SER A 66 -6.94 2.37 -14.76
N VAL A 67 -6.97 2.94 -13.56
CA VAL A 67 -7.70 4.18 -13.28
C VAL A 67 -6.83 5.37 -13.69
N GLY A 68 -7.28 6.14 -14.67
CA GLY A 68 -6.60 7.35 -15.16
C GLY A 68 -5.41 7.08 -16.08
N ASN A 69 -5.13 5.82 -16.45
CA ASN A 69 -4.01 5.44 -17.34
C ASN A 69 -2.65 6.02 -16.91
N ARG A 70 -2.43 6.21 -15.64
CA ARG A 70 -1.16 6.69 -15.09
C ARG A 70 -0.08 5.66 -15.36
N ARG A 71 0.96 6.07 -16.06
CA ARG A 71 2.14 5.24 -16.33
C ARG A 71 3.26 5.63 -15.40
N TRP A 72 4.02 4.66 -14.97
CA TRP A 72 5.19 4.90 -14.13
C TRP A 72 6.34 3.96 -14.47
N ALA A 73 7.53 4.38 -14.15
CA ALA A 73 8.74 3.60 -14.29
C ALA A 73 9.62 3.80 -13.06
N GLN A 74 10.27 2.75 -12.62
CA GLN A 74 11.20 2.79 -11.50
C GLN A 74 12.44 1.97 -11.85
N THR A 75 13.59 2.48 -11.48
CA THR A 75 14.88 1.80 -11.61
C THR A 75 15.42 1.51 -10.22
N ASN A 76 15.72 0.25 -9.94
CA ASN A 76 16.34 -0.20 -8.71
C ASN A 76 17.77 -0.63 -8.99
N SER A 77 18.73 -0.10 -8.24
CA SER A 77 20.14 -0.47 -8.35
C SER A 77 20.61 -1.09 -7.04
N ARG A 78 21.08 -2.32 -7.10
CA ARG A 78 21.47 -3.10 -5.92
C ARG A 78 22.97 -3.00 -5.65
N TYR A 79 23.30 -2.72 -4.41
CA TYR A 79 24.66 -2.67 -3.88
C TYR A 79 24.71 -3.46 -2.57
N GLY A 80 25.01 -4.75 -2.63
CA GLY A 80 24.99 -5.62 -1.46
C GLY A 80 23.60 -5.72 -0.81
N SER A 81 23.48 -5.34 0.45
CA SER A 81 22.22 -5.32 1.21
C SER A 81 21.37 -4.07 0.99
N LEU A 82 21.87 -3.12 0.21
CA LEU A 82 21.24 -1.83 -0.05
C LEU A 82 20.80 -1.76 -1.50
N THR A 83 19.55 -1.37 -1.72
CA THR A 83 18.99 -1.10 -3.05
C THR A 83 18.49 0.33 -3.09
N PHE A 84 19.02 1.14 -3.98
CA PHE A 84 18.50 2.47 -4.29
C PHE A 84 17.48 2.39 -5.41
N PHE A 85 16.46 3.21 -5.35
CA PHE A 85 15.49 3.31 -6.44
C PHE A 85 15.09 4.76 -6.72
N THR A 86 14.79 4.99 -7.97
CA THR A 86 14.21 6.24 -8.47
C THR A 86 13.05 5.92 -9.37
N GLY A 87 12.02 6.73 -9.34
CA GLY A 87 10.82 6.53 -10.14
C GLY A 87 10.27 7.83 -10.70
N LEU A 88 9.49 7.69 -11.75
CA LEU A 88 8.86 8.75 -12.50
C LEU A 88 7.50 8.28 -12.99
N ALA A 89 6.50 9.13 -12.88
CA ALA A 89 5.16 8.88 -13.40
C ALA A 89 4.76 9.88 -14.48
N SER A 90 3.77 9.50 -15.30
CA SER A 90 3.27 10.32 -16.40
C SER A 90 2.58 11.63 -15.97
N ASP A 91 2.16 11.72 -14.71
CA ASP A 91 1.63 12.95 -14.09
C ASP A 91 2.72 13.91 -13.59
N GLY A 92 4.00 13.55 -13.76
CA GLY A 92 5.14 14.33 -13.32
C GLY A 92 5.62 14.03 -11.92
N GLU A 93 4.95 13.17 -11.14
CA GLU A 93 5.44 12.73 -9.85
C GLU A 93 6.76 11.97 -10.01
N THR A 94 7.73 12.30 -9.16
CA THR A 94 8.99 11.58 -9.04
C THR A 94 9.17 11.10 -7.61
N TRP A 95 9.86 9.99 -7.43
CA TRP A 95 10.19 9.49 -6.11
C TRP A 95 11.58 8.89 -6.09
N VAL A 96 12.19 8.93 -4.93
CA VAL A 96 13.48 8.32 -4.65
C VAL A 96 13.42 7.59 -3.33
N GLY A 97 14.22 6.56 -3.19
CA GLY A 97 14.27 5.85 -1.94
C GLY A 97 15.33 4.77 -1.92
N TYR A 98 15.29 4.01 -0.85
CA TYR A 98 16.16 2.85 -0.68
C TYR A 98 15.45 1.74 0.10
N ILE A 99 15.93 0.54 -0.13
CA ILE A 99 15.58 -0.66 0.59
C ILE A 99 16.84 -1.20 1.22
N GLN A 100 16.84 -1.37 2.53
CA GLN A 100 17.97 -1.90 3.28
C GLN A 100 17.57 -3.21 3.96
N LYS A 101 18.40 -4.24 3.74
CA LYS A 101 18.24 -5.53 4.38
C LYS A 101 19.18 -5.60 5.60
N VAL A 102 18.61 -5.77 6.79
CA VAL A 102 19.34 -5.90 8.04
C VAL A 102 18.89 -7.20 8.71
N GLY A 103 19.69 -8.26 8.57
CA GLY A 103 19.30 -9.59 9.04
C GLY A 103 18.02 -10.07 8.36
N TRP A 104 16.97 -10.31 9.14
CA TRP A 104 15.64 -10.74 8.66
C TRP A 104 14.67 -9.59 8.45
N THR A 105 15.13 -8.38 8.68
CA THR A 105 14.32 -7.16 8.57
C THR A 105 14.68 -6.42 7.28
N THR A 106 13.66 -5.98 6.58
CA THR A 106 13.80 -5.11 5.40
C THR A 106 13.17 -3.76 5.72
N ILE A 107 13.95 -2.69 5.56
CA ILE A 107 13.52 -1.31 5.78
C ILE A 107 13.48 -0.62 4.43
N SER A 108 12.32 -0.07 4.07
CA SER A 108 12.14 0.73 2.86
C SER A 108 11.80 2.16 3.24
N ARG A 109 12.47 3.12 2.61
CA ARG A 109 12.15 4.54 2.74
C ARG A 109 11.97 5.14 1.37
N VAL A 110 10.90 5.90 1.21
CA VAL A 110 10.60 6.60 -0.04
C VAL A 110 10.20 8.04 0.23
N SER A 111 10.67 8.94 -0.61
CA SER A 111 10.28 10.35 -0.64
C SER A 111 9.77 10.69 -2.04
N SER A 112 8.62 11.34 -2.11
CA SER A 112 7.99 11.75 -3.37
C SER A 112 8.06 13.27 -3.55
N SER A 113 8.04 13.70 -4.81
CA SER A 113 7.95 15.13 -5.19
C SER A 113 6.66 15.81 -4.71
N ASN A 114 5.62 15.03 -4.37
CA ASN A 114 4.39 15.56 -3.75
C ASN A 114 4.55 15.90 -2.25
N GLY A 115 5.73 15.69 -1.67
CA GLY A 115 6.03 15.94 -0.27
C GLY A 115 5.79 14.76 0.66
N SER A 116 5.24 13.64 0.18
CA SER A 116 5.04 12.45 1.01
C SER A 116 6.36 11.74 1.32
N ARG A 117 6.46 11.22 2.54
CA ARG A 117 7.57 10.40 3.00
C ARG A 117 7.01 9.18 3.70
N THR A 118 7.49 8.02 3.31
CA THR A 118 7.01 6.76 3.86
C THR A 118 8.19 5.90 4.31
N LYS A 119 8.02 5.23 5.44
CA LYS A 119 8.93 4.19 5.93
C LYS A 119 8.12 2.92 6.14
N ILE A 120 8.57 1.83 5.55
CA ILE A 120 7.96 0.50 5.70
C ILE A 120 9.04 -0.43 6.26
N THR A 121 8.71 -1.13 7.32
CA THR A 121 9.57 -2.15 7.92
C THR A 121 8.88 -3.50 7.82
N CYS A 122 9.54 -4.46 7.19
CA CYS A 122 9.02 -5.83 7.04
C CYS A 122 9.94 -6.82 7.74
N ASP A 123 9.37 -7.74 8.51
CA ASP A 123 10.08 -8.87 9.09
C ASP A 123 9.27 -10.16 8.95
N ARG A 124 9.91 -11.31 9.28
CA ARG A 124 9.27 -12.62 9.12
C ARG A 124 8.19 -12.91 10.15
N VAL A 125 8.20 -12.23 11.28
CA VAL A 125 7.30 -12.50 12.42
C VAL A 125 6.11 -11.56 12.38
N MET A 126 6.36 -10.25 12.20
CA MET A 126 5.35 -9.20 12.30
C MET A 126 4.76 -8.80 10.94
N GLY A 127 5.35 -9.27 9.84
CA GLY A 127 5.00 -8.81 8.50
C GLY A 127 5.49 -7.38 8.24
N CYS A 128 4.77 -6.64 7.39
CA CYS A 128 5.10 -5.26 7.03
C CYS A 128 4.27 -4.25 7.81
N ARG A 129 4.92 -3.18 8.25
CA ARG A 129 4.31 -2.08 9.02
C ARG A 129 5.02 -0.73 8.78
#